data_2e32054a0344bc0952d6acebc68c3283
#
_entry.id   2e32054a0344bc0952d6acebc68c3283
#
_cell.length_a   1.000
_cell.length_b   1.000
_cell.length_c   1.000
_cell.angle_alpha   90.00
_cell.angle_beta   90.00
_cell.angle_gamma   90.00
#
_symmetry.space_group_name_H-M   'P 1'
#
loop_
_entity.id
_entity.type
_entity.pdbx_description
1 polymer ?
#
loop_
_entity_poly.entity_id
_entity_poly.type
_entity_poly.pdbx_seq_one_letter_code
_entity_poly.pdbx_strand_id
1 'polypeptide(L)'
;MSFLKINNLSVDYQLRKETVYAAKNVNVEVNKGEILGLVGESGSGKSTVGNAIINLIDEPGKISSGSVILGDLNIHENSKSIFNYRGNKIGLIFQDPQTSLNPILTVGEQLIETIQTHLKLNKEEAKNKSINLLKEVGIKDAEKRFDNYP
;
A
#
# COMPACT_ATOMS: atom_id res chain seq x y z
N MET A 1 13.16 14.98 10.67
CA MET A 1 11.72 15.27 10.51
C MET A 1 11.01 13.97 10.19
N SER A 2 9.96 13.68 10.94
CA SER A 2 9.14 12.50 10.78
C SER A 2 8.51 12.47 9.38
N PHE A 3 8.60 11.32 8.68
CA PHE A 3 7.98 11.14 7.37
C PHE A 3 6.58 10.52 7.49
N LEU A 4 6.42 9.59 8.44
CA LEU A 4 5.14 9.00 8.81
C LEU A 4 4.92 9.21 10.31
N LYS A 5 3.74 9.69 10.67
CA LYS A 5 3.34 9.83 12.06
C LYS A 5 1.92 9.33 12.28
N ILE A 6 1.77 8.38 13.18
CA ILE A 6 0.49 7.84 13.64
C ILE A 6 0.28 8.32 15.06
N ASN A 7 -0.83 9.01 15.31
CA ASN A 7 -1.17 9.54 16.63
C ASN A 7 -2.49 8.94 17.10
N ASN A 8 -2.44 8.20 18.22
CA ASN A 8 -3.61 7.63 18.91
C ASN A 8 -4.60 6.91 17.99
N LEU A 9 -4.09 6.24 16.94
CA LEU A 9 -4.89 5.56 15.95
C LEU A 9 -5.65 4.40 16.58
N SER A 10 -6.95 4.38 16.40
CA SER A 10 -7.80 3.23 16.72
C SER A 10 -8.63 2.82 15.52
N VAL A 11 -8.71 1.50 15.31
CA VAL A 11 -9.49 0.88 14.23
C VAL A 11 -10.40 -0.17 14.85
N ASP A 12 -11.67 -0.07 14.57
CA ASP A 12 -12.69 -1.00 15.04
C ASP A 12 -13.54 -1.55 13.89
N TYR A 13 -13.99 -2.78 14.08
CA TYR A 13 -14.92 -3.49 13.18
C TYR A 13 -16.26 -3.64 13.90
N GLN A 14 -17.28 -2.99 13.38
CA GLN A 14 -18.63 -3.06 13.93
C GLN A 14 -19.34 -4.30 13.39
N LEU A 15 -19.32 -5.38 14.15
CA LEU A 15 -20.07 -6.59 13.84
C LEU A 15 -21.49 -6.48 14.37
N ARG A 16 -22.40 -7.34 13.89
CA ARG A 16 -23.85 -7.30 14.27
C ARG A 16 -24.09 -7.40 15.78
N LYS A 17 -23.23 -8.07 16.54
CA LYS A 17 -23.39 -8.33 17.96
C LYS A 17 -22.34 -7.71 18.86
N GLU A 18 -21.22 -7.30 18.30
CA GLU A 18 -20.07 -6.78 19.04
C GLU A 18 -19.21 -5.84 18.21
N THR A 19 -18.39 -5.04 18.89
CA THR A 19 -17.35 -4.23 18.26
C THR A 19 -15.99 -4.86 18.59
N VAL A 20 -15.25 -5.22 17.52
CA VAL A 20 -13.89 -5.74 17.65
C VAL A 20 -12.89 -4.60 17.45
N TYR A 21 -12.06 -4.34 18.44
CA TYR A 21 -10.99 -3.35 18.38
C TYR A 21 -9.74 -4.00 17.79
N ALA A 22 -9.50 -3.79 16.50
CA ALA A 22 -8.36 -4.37 15.79
C ALA A 22 -7.04 -3.62 16.07
N ALA A 23 -7.11 -2.33 16.35
CA ALA A 23 -5.99 -1.52 16.82
C ALA A 23 -6.52 -0.48 17.82
N LYS A 24 -5.76 -0.16 18.87
CA LYS A 24 -6.19 0.77 19.90
C LYS A 24 -5.05 1.67 20.36
N ASN A 25 -5.26 2.98 20.24
CA ASN A 25 -4.32 4.02 20.68
C ASN A 25 -2.87 3.81 20.16
N VAL A 26 -2.74 3.38 18.91
CA VAL A 26 -1.43 3.14 18.29
C VAL A 26 -0.73 4.45 18.02
N ASN A 27 0.52 4.55 18.47
CA ASN A 27 1.40 5.68 18.24
C ASN A 27 2.68 5.16 17.59
N VAL A 28 3.01 5.65 16.40
CA VAL A 28 4.19 5.26 15.63
C VAL A 28 4.76 6.47 14.93
N GLU A 29 6.06 6.56 14.88
CA GLU A 29 6.76 7.59 14.13
C GLU A 29 7.90 6.95 13.34
N VAL A 30 8.00 7.29 12.04
CA VAL A 30 9.06 6.81 11.14
C VAL A 30 9.69 8.01 10.46
N ASN A 31 11.00 8.13 10.57
CA ASN A 31 11.78 9.18 9.94
C ASN A 31 12.15 8.81 8.50
N LYS A 32 12.52 9.80 7.71
CA LYS A 32 13.02 9.55 6.35
C LYS A 32 14.30 8.70 6.39
N GLY A 33 14.31 7.61 5.62
CA GLY A 33 15.43 6.66 5.57
C GLY A 33 15.46 5.65 6.73
N GLU A 34 14.46 5.64 7.60
CA GLU A 34 14.33 4.71 8.71
C GLU A 34 13.56 3.45 8.29
N ILE A 35 13.96 2.31 8.86
CA ILE A 35 13.22 1.04 8.79
C ILE A 35 12.69 0.73 10.18
N LEU A 36 11.37 0.66 10.31
CA LEU A 36 10.70 0.32 11.55
C LEU A 36 10.09 -1.09 11.46
N GLY A 37 10.46 -1.96 12.39
CA GLY A 37 9.84 -3.28 12.54
C GLY A 37 8.61 -3.23 13.45
N LEU A 38 7.46 -3.69 12.95
CA LEU A 38 6.24 -3.89 13.74
C LEU A 38 6.09 -5.36 14.07
N VAL A 39 6.30 -5.73 15.33
CA VAL A 39 6.33 -7.12 15.80
C VAL A 39 5.13 -7.40 16.71
N GLY A 40 4.61 -8.63 16.67
CA GLY A 40 3.51 -9.07 17.51
C GLY A 40 2.92 -10.39 16.99
N GLU A 41 2.07 -11.02 17.79
CA GLU A 41 1.41 -12.28 17.46
C GLU A 41 0.44 -12.16 16.27
N SER A 42 0.03 -13.29 15.70
CA SER A 42 -1.02 -13.32 14.68
C SER A 42 -2.31 -12.73 15.27
N GLY A 43 -3.00 -11.88 14.51
CA GLY A 43 -4.22 -11.20 14.99
C GLY A 43 -3.99 -9.96 15.87
N SER A 44 -2.74 -9.56 16.17
CA SER A 44 -2.46 -8.38 17.01
C SER A 44 -2.69 -7.01 16.34
N GLY A 45 -3.24 -6.98 15.12
CA GLY A 45 -3.59 -5.73 14.43
C GLY A 45 -2.49 -5.12 13.55
N LYS A 46 -1.35 -5.79 13.34
CA LYS A 46 -0.24 -5.26 12.52
C LYS A 46 -0.67 -4.90 11.09
N SER A 47 -1.35 -5.82 10.42
CA SER A 47 -1.88 -5.59 9.07
C SER A 47 -2.94 -4.49 9.05
N THR A 48 -3.76 -4.41 10.09
CA THR A 48 -4.76 -3.34 10.24
C THR A 48 -4.10 -1.97 10.33
N VAL A 49 -2.99 -1.85 11.08
CA VAL A 49 -2.21 -0.60 11.13
C VAL A 49 -1.62 -0.28 9.75
N GLY A 50 -1.04 -1.26 9.06
CA GLY A 50 -0.53 -1.10 7.69
C GLY A 50 -1.62 -0.60 6.72
N ASN A 51 -2.79 -1.24 6.74
CA ASN A 51 -3.92 -0.85 5.90
C ASN A 51 -4.46 0.55 6.27
N ALA A 52 -4.45 0.91 7.55
CA ALA A 52 -4.86 2.24 7.98
C ALA A 52 -3.92 3.34 7.44
N ILE A 53 -2.61 3.08 7.35
CA ILE A 53 -1.62 4.02 6.80
C ILE A 53 -1.94 4.40 5.36
N ILE A 54 -2.46 3.47 4.57
CA ILE A 54 -2.82 3.71 3.17
C ILE A 54 -4.32 3.91 2.97
N ASN A 55 -5.08 4.01 4.05
CA ASN A 55 -6.55 4.15 4.05
C ASN A 55 -7.26 3.03 3.26
N LEU A 56 -6.87 1.78 3.50
CA LEU A 56 -7.48 0.56 2.95
C LEU A 56 -8.01 -0.32 4.09
N ILE A 57 -8.90 0.22 4.90
CA ILE A 57 -9.65 -0.55 5.89
C ILE A 57 -10.93 -1.04 5.22
N ASP A 58 -11.09 -2.36 5.15
CA ASP A 58 -12.27 -2.99 4.56
C ASP A 58 -13.48 -2.87 5.48
N GLU A 59 -14.66 -2.65 4.90
CA GLU A 59 -15.92 -2.68 5.65
C GLU A 59 -16.15 -4.06 6.30
N PRO A 60 -16.73 -4.10 7.51
CA PRO A 60 -17.30 -3.00 8.31
C PRO A 60 -16.30 -2.28 9.23
N GLY A 61 -15.00 -2.37 8.93
CA GLY A 61 -13.95 -1.67 9.67
C GLY A 61 -13.94 -0.18 9.42
N LYS A 62 -13.58 0.58 10.44
CA LYS A 62 -13.38 2.02 10.34
C LYS A 62 -12.28 2.50 11.29
N ILE A 63 -11.67 3.61 10.94
CA ILE A 63 -10.83 4.35 11.85
C ILE A 63 -11.74 5.14 12.79
N SER A 64 -11.73 4.76 14.06
CA SER A 64 -12.62 5.33 15.07
C SER A 64 -12.01 6.52 15.78
N SER A 65 -10.68 6.62 15.83
CA SER A 65 -9.97 7.78 16.38
C SER A 65 -8.54 7.86 15.88
N GLY A 66 -7.92 9.01 16.13
CA GLY A 66 -6.53 9.28 15.82
C GLY A 66 -6.31 9.81 14.42
N SER A 67 -5.04 9.92 14.04
CA SER A 67 -4.64 10.44 12.73
C SER A 67 -3.43 9.69 12.17
N VAL A 68 -3.33 9.66 10.85
CA VAL A 68 -2.14 9.22 10.13
C VAL A 68 -1.68 10.35 9.23
N ILE A 69 -0.47 10.81 9.46
CA ILE A 69 0.15 11.92 8.75
C ILE A 69 1.33 11.38 7.94
N LEU A 70 1.31 11.56 6.63
CA LEU A 70 2.37 11.19 5.72
C LEU A 70 2.94 12.45 5.05
N GLY A 71 4.14 12.85 5.47
CA GLY A 71 4.67 14.17 5.13
C GLY A 71 3.75 15.25 5.67
N ASP A 72 3.16 16.04 4.77
CA ASP A 72 2.22 17.12 5.12
C ASP A 72 0.74 16.72 4.97
N LEU A 73 0.46 15.48 4.57
CA LEU A 73 -0.90 14.99 4.31
C LEU A 73 -1.45 14.25 5.54
N ASN A 74 -2.56 14.74 6.10
CA ASN A 74 -3.42 13.94 6.98
C ASN A 74 -4.31 13.04 6.10
N ILE A 75 -4.03 11.74 6.13
CA ILE A 75 -4.62 10.75 5.22
C ILE A 75 -6.13 10.64 5.41
N HIS A 76 -6.62 10.76 6.65
CA HIS A 76 -8.03 10.54 6.96
C HIS A 76 -8.90 11.77 6.70
N GLU A 77 -8.37 12.95 6.89
CA GLU A 77 -9.08 14.19 6.60
C GLU A 77 -9.21 14.46 5.09
N ASN A 78 -8.24 13.96 4.30
CA ASN A 78 -8.16 14.18 2.86
C ASN A 78 -8.21 12.86 2.08
N SER A 79 -9.27 12.08 2.26
CA SER A 79 -9.43 10.75 1.65
C SER A 79 -9.29 10.73 0.12
N LYS A 80 -9.63 11.82 -0.57
CA LYS A 80 -9.43 11.94 -2.04
C LYS A 80 -7.96 12.14 -2.40
N SER A 81 -7.17 12.79 -1.56
CA SER A 81 -5.75 13.07 -1.85
C SER A 81 -4.88 11.81 -1.73
N ILE A 82 -5.31 10.80 -0.95
CA ILE A 82 -4.55 9.55 -0.80
C ILE A 82 -4.38 8.80 -2.12
N PHE A 83 -5.31 8.91 -3.07
CA PHE A 83 -5.19 8.30 -4.39
C PHE A 83 -3.93 8.76 -5.14
N ASN A 84 -3.53 10.02 -4.98
CA ASN A 84 -2.32 10.56 -5.59
C ASN A 84 -1.03 10.11 -4.88
N TYR A 85 -1.15 9.61 -3.65
CA TYR A 85 -0.02 9.12 -2.85
C TYR A 85 0.21 7.62 -3.05
N ARG A 86 -0.87 6.83 -3.18
CA ARG A 86 -0.77 5.40 -3.45
C ARG A 86 -0.07 5.14 -4.78
N GLY A 87 0.91 4.26 -4.78
CA GLY A 87 1.73 3.93 -5.94
C GLY A 87 2.79 4.96 -6.32
N ASN A 88 2.69 6.21 -5.83
CA ASN A 88 3.63 7.29 -6.11
C ASN A 88 4.53 7.63 -4.90
N LYS A 89 3.94 7.83 -3.73
CA LYS A 89 4.64 8.20 -2.49
C LYS A 89 4.67 7.09 -1.46
N ILE A 90 3.71 6.19 -1.52
CA ILE A 90 3.59 5.04 -0.64
C ILE A 90 3.18 3.81 -1.45
N GLY A 91 3.88 2.70 -1.24
CA GLY A 91 3.54 1.39 -1.77
C GLY A 91 3.28 0.41 -0.64
N LEU A 92 2.47 -0.60 -0.90
CA LEU A 92 2.23 -1.72 0.00
C LEU A 92 2.59 -3.02 -0.71
N ILE A 93 3.34 -3.87 -0.02
CA ILE A 93 3.56 -5.26 -0.43
C ILE A 93 2.65 -6.13 0.43
N PHE A 94 1.68 -6.78 -0.21
CA PHE A 94 0.72 -7.64 0.48
C PHE A 94 1.37 -8.95 0.96
N GLN A 95 0.81 -9.54 1.99
CA GLN A 95 1.29 -10.79 2.57
C GLN A 95 1.17 -11.97 1.59
N ASP A 96 0.13 -11.98 0.75
CA ASP A 96 -0.06 -12.94 -0.33
C ASP A 96 0.14 -12.25 -1.70
N PRO A 97 1.34 -12.36 -2.29
CA PRO A 97 1.62 -11.73 -3.56
C PRO A 97 0.90 -12.38 -4.75
N GLN A 98 0.44 -13.62 -4.63
CA GLN A 98 -0.22 -14.34 -5.74
C GLN A 98 -1.59 -13.74 -6.08
N THR A 99 -2.28 -13.19 -5.07
CA THR A 99 -3.58 -12.52 -5.27
C THR A 99 -3.46 -11.06 -5.68
N SER A 100 -2.24 -10.52 -5.72
CA SER A 100 -2.00 -9.10 -6.01
C SER A 100 -2.06 -8.76 -7.49
N LEU A 101 -1.91 -9.77 -8.36
CA LEU A 101 -1.97 -9.60 -9.81
C LEU A 101 -3.30 -10.11 -10.37
N ASN A 102 -3.82 -9.39 -11.37
CA ASN A 102 -5.00 -9.82 -12.09
C ASN A 102 -4.62 -10.98 -13.06
N PRO A 103 -5.19 -12.20 -12.90
CA PRO A 103 -4.80 -13.35 -13.71
C PRO A 103 -5.22 -13.29 -15.18
N ILE A 104 -6.10 -12.38 -15.55
CA ILE A 104 -6.56 -12.21 -16.94
C ILE A 104 -5.78 -11.15 -17.73
N LEU A 105 -4.85 -10.45 -17.08
CA LEU A 105 -3.95 -9.48 -17.71
C LEU A 105 -2.52 -9.98 -17.65
N THR A 106 -1.73 -9.69 -18.68
CA THR A 106 -0.30 -10.00 -18.64
C THR A 106 0.42 -9.15 -17.56
N VAL A 107 1.58 -9.61 -17.13
CA VAL A 107 2.44 -8.84 -16.21
C VAL A 107 2.77 -7.48 -16.82
N GLY A 108 3.06 -7.44 -18.11
CA GLY A 108 3.38 -6.21 -18.81
C GLY A 108 2.25 -5.21 -18.87
N GLU A 109 1.02 -5.65 -19.11
CA GLU A 109 -0.16 -4.78 -19.14
C GLU A 109 -0.36 -4.09 -17.79
N GLN A 110 -0.26 -4.83 -16.69
CA GLN A 110 -0.42 -4.29 -15.33
C GLN A 110 0.71 -3.32 -14.95
N LEU A 111 1.94 -3.59 -15.37
CA LEU A 111 3.07 -2.68 -15.16
C LEU A 111 2.92 -1.40 -15.97
N ILE A 112 2.52 -1.50 -17.25
CA ILE A 112 2.28 -0.32 -18.11
C ILE A 112 1.20 0.56 -17.53
N GLU A 113 0.06 0.00 -17.11
CA GLU A 113 -1.04 0.74 -16.51
C GLU A 113 -0.56 1.56 -15.31
N THR A 114 0.16 0.91 -14.39
CA THR A 114 0.72 1.57 -13.21
C THR A 114 1.68 2.70 -13.57
N ILE A 115 2.61 2.44 -14.50
CA ILE A 115 3.61 3.42 -14.92
C ILE A 115 2.96 4.62 -15.62
N GLN A 116 2.01 4.38 -16.51
CA GLN A 116 1.32 5.46 -17.22
C GLN A 116 0.45 6.31 -16.29
N THR A 117 -0.17 5.69 -15.29
CA THR A 117 -0.97 6.41 -14.29
C THR A 117 -0.12 7.40 -13.50
N HIS A 118 1.11 7.04 -13.14
CA HIS A 118 1.93 7.86 -12.24
C HIS A 118 3.00 8.71 -12.95
N LEU A 119 3.52 8.26 -14.10
CA LEU A 119 4.67 8.90 -14.75
C LEU A 119 4.35 9.60 -16.07
N LYS A 120 3.10 9.52 -16.55
CA LYS A 120 2.64 10.14 -17.81
C LYS A 120 3.52 9.78 -19.03
N LEU A 121 4.13 8.59 -19.04
CA LEU A 121 4.93 8.08 -20.14
C LEU A 121 4.02 7.53 -21.26
N ASN A 122 4.50 7.57 -22.51
CA ASN A 122 3.83 6.87 -23.58
C ASN A 122 3.98 5.34 -23.42
N LYS A 123 3.24 4.56 -24.21
CA LYS A 123 3.18 3.09 -24.07
C LYS A 123 4.54 2.41 -24.28
N GLU A 124 5.34 2.89 -25.23
CA GLU A 124 6.66 2.32 -25.53
C GLU A 124 7.67 2.63 -24.41
N GLU A 125 7.68 3.85 -23.94
CA GLU A 125 8.50 4.25 -22.78
C GLU A 125 8.13 3.45 -21.52
N ALA A 126 6.82 3.28 -21.27
CA ALA A 126 6.32 2.50 -20.14
C ALA A 126 6.72 1.02 -20.28
N LYS A 127 6.65 0.43 -21.48
CA LYS A 127 7.13 -0.93 -21.74
C LYS A 127 8.61 -1.09 -21.42
N ASN A 128 9.44 -0.20 -21.96
CA ASN A 128 10.89 -0.26 -21.74
C ASN A 128 11.23 -0.10 -20.24
N LYS A 129 10.56 0.81 -19.55
CA LYS A 129 10.72 0.98 -18.11
C LYS A 129 10.28 -0.25 -17.33
N SER A 130 9.16 -0.88 -17.70
CA SER A 130 8.67 -2.12 -17.07
C SER A 130 9.69 -3.26 -17.18
N ILE A 131 10.24 -3.48 -18.39
CA ILE A 131 11.24 -4.52 -18.63
C ILE A 131 12.51 -4.25 -17.78
N ASN A 132 12.94 -2.99 -17.70
CA ASN A 132 14.09 -2.62 -16.88
C ASN A 132 13.83 -2.87 -15.39
N LEU A 133 12.65 -2.52 -14.87
CA LEU A 133 12.27 -2.81 -13.48
C LEU A 133 12.25 -4.31 -13.19
N LEU A 134 11.74 -5.14 -14.11
CA LEU A 134 11.79 -6.59 -13.96
C LEU A 134 13.24 -7.11 -13.87
N LYS A 135 14.16 -6.55 -14.67
CA LYS A 135 15.60 -6.89 -14.60
C LYS A 135 16.21 -6.43 -13.28
N GLU A 136 15.90 -5.22 -12.81
CA GLU A 136 16.40 -4.68 -11.55
C GLU A 136 16.03 -5.55 -10.34
N VAL A 137 14.81 -6.13 -10.34
CA VAL A 137 14.40 -7.07 -9.28
C VAL A 137 14.84 -8.52 -9.53
N GLY A 138 15.70 -8.77 -10.52
CA GLY A 138 16.31 -10.07 -10.77
C GLY A 138 15.46 -11.07 -11.52
N ILE A 139 14.37 -10.65 -12.18
CA ILE A 139 13.57 -11.53 -13.01
C ILE A 139 14.35 -11.92 -14.29
N LYS A 140 14.64 -13.20 -14.42
CA LYS A 140 15.29 -13.74 -15.62
C LYS A 140 14.33 -13.69 -16.82
N ASP A 141 14.89 -13.48 -18.03
CA ASP A 141 14.12 -13.39 -19.26
C ASP A 141 12.97 -12.35 -19.20
N ALA A 142 13.27 -11.16 -18.66
CA ALA A 142 12.30 -10.12 -18.36
C ALA A 142 11.40 -9.76 -19.55
N GLU A 143 11.96 -9.71 -20.76
CA GLU A 143 11.22 -9.47 -22.01
C GLU A 143 10.14 -10.53 -22.24
N LYS A 144 10.49 -11.81 -22.04
CA LYS A 144 9.55 -12.92 -22.20
C LYS A 144 8.53 -12.95 -21.07
N ARG A 145 8.97 -12.69 -19.82
CA ARG A 145 8.08 -12.65 -18.65
C ARG A 145 7.09 -11.50 -18.71
N PHE A 146 7.45 -10.42 -19.36
CA PHE A 146 6.57 -9.28 -19.56
C PHE A 146 5.26 -9.67 -20.29
N ASP A 147 5.31 -10.56 -21.25
CA ASP A 147 4.16 -11.02 -22.04
C ASP A 147 3.44 -12.23 -21.42
N ASN A 148 3.93 -12.75 -20.29
CA ASN A 148 3.29 -13.87 -19.60
C ASN A 148 2.15 -13.39 -18.69
N TYR A 149 1.23 -14.30 -18.43
CA TYR A 149 0.24 -14.18 -17.34
C TYR A 149 0.89 -14.51 -15.98
N PRO A 150 0.33 -14.01 -14.89
CA PRO A 150 0.78 -14.32 -13.52
C PRO A 150 0.72 -15.81 -13.19
#